data_451347495794e227f2123fa11b1b8476
#
_entry.id   451347495794e227f2123fa11b1b8476
#
_cell.length_a   1.000
_cell.length_b   1.000
_cell.length_c   1.000
_cell.angle_alpha   90.00
_cell.angle_beta   90.00
_cell.angle_gamma   90.00
#
_symmetry.space_group_name_H-M   'P 1'
#
loop_
_entity.id
_entity.type
_entity.pdbx_description
1 polymer ?
#
loop_
_entity_poly.entity_id
_entity_poly.type
_entity_poly.pdbx_seq_one_letter_code
_entity_poly.pdbx_strand_id
1 'polypeptide(L)'
;YGPNDQRGKLFALLDRLRTSGDTLAMSPGDQQLDPVYIDDVSEAFIAALKRLRSDVVQDEETYSVRSQNPIKLKDLVKTYEDATSSTLNIEWGGRPYRAREVMVQWSRGETLPGWSSTVTLQEGIKRILDSDV
;
A
#
# COMPACT_ATOMS: atom_id res chain seq x y z
N TYR A 1 -0.47 -1.77 4.31
CA TYR A 1 0.05 -3.11 4.05
C TYR A 1 1.10 -3.44 5.09
N GLY A 2 1.34 -4.71 5.34
CA GLY A 2 2.31 -5.17 6.34
C GLY A 2 2.34 -6.69 6.45
N PRO A 3 3.17 -7.23 7.35
CA PRO A 3 3.29 -8.67 7.56
C PRO A 3 2.00 -9.28 8.12
N ASN A 4 1.86 -10.60 7.95
CA ASN A 4 0.74 -11.39 8.48
C ASN A 4 -0.66 -10.94 8.00
N ASP A 5 -0.78 -10.27 6.86
CA ASP A 5 -2.08 -9.91 6.29
C ASP A 5 -2.76 -11.12 5.62
N GLN A 6 -3.56 -11.85 6.37
CA GLN A 6 -4.25 -13.06 5.92
C GLN A 6 -5.49 -12.79 5.03
N ARG A 7 -5.81 -11.53 4.71
CA ARG A 7 -7.02 -11.16 3.96
C ARG A 7 -6.95 -11.48 2.46
N GLY A 8 -5.90 -12.11 1.96
CA GLY A 8 -5.75 -12.42 0.54
C GLY A 8 -5.72 -11.17 -0.35
N LYS A 9 -5.18 -10.07 0.15
CA LYS A 9 -5.03 -8.81 -0.59
C LYS A 9 -3.80 -8.85 -1.50
N LEU A 10 -3.50 -7.74 -2.15
CA LEU A 10 -2.51 -7.65 -3.23
C LEU A 10 -1.17 -8.32 -2.88
N PHE A 11 -0.53 -7.97 -1.76
CA PHE A 11 0.78 -8.52 -1.42
C PHE A 11 0.76 -10.02 -1.16
N ALA A 12 -0.25 -10.53 -0.43
CA ALA A 12 -0.44 -11.97 -0.24
C ALA A 12 -0.72 -12.71 -1.56
N LEU A 13 -1.42 -12.06 -2.49
CA LEU A 13 -1.64 -12.59 -3.84
C LEU A 13 -0.35 -12.67 -4.64
N LEU A 14 0.47 -11.62 -4.63
CA LEU A 14 1.76 -11.60 -5.32
C LEU A 14 2.72 -12.65 -4.76
N ASP A 15 2.75 -12.82 -3.42
CA ASP A 15 3.58 -13.83 -2.79
C ASP A 15 3.14 -15.26 -3.16
N ARG A 16 1.82 -15.51 -3.17
CA ARG A 16 1.30 -16.79 -3.66
C ARG A 16 1.69 -17.06 -5.10
N LEU A 17 1.62 -16.06 -5.99
CA LEU A 17 2.03 -16.22 -7.39
C LEU A 17 3.53 -16.52 -7.50
N ARG A 18 4.33 -15.82 -6.71
CA ARG A 18 5.78 -16.04 -6.64
C ARG A 18 6.13 -17.47 -6.26
N THR A 19 5.38 -18.05 -5.32
CA THR A 19 5.62 -19.42 -4.82
C THR A 19 5.01 -20.50 -5.70
N SER A 20 3.83 -20.27 -6.29
CA SER A 20 3.16 -21.27 -7.13
C SER A 20 3.65 -21.27 -8.58
N GLY A 21 4.11 -20.14 -9.10
CA GLY A 21 4.44 -19.97 -10.51
C GLY A 21 3.22 -19.89 -11.43
N ASP A 22 2.00 -19.82 -10.88
CA ASP A 22 0.77 -19.74 -11.64
C ASP A 22 0.70 -18.45 -12.47
N THR A 23 -0.15 -18.45 -13.50
CA THR A 23 -0.47 -17.24 -14.27
C THR A 23 -1.73 -16.57 -13.72
N LEU A 24 -1.68 -15.25 -13.52
CA LEU A 24 -2.80 -14.46 -13.06
C LEU A 24 -3.21 -13.41 -14.10
N ALA A 25 -4.46 -13.49 -14.57
CA ALA A 25 -5.07 -12.42 -15.36
C ALA A 25 -5.44 -11.23 -14.44
N MET A 26 -4.88 -10.06 -14.74
CA MET A 26 -5.14 -8.81 -14.02
C MET A 26 -5.72 -7.74 -14.95
N SER A 27 -6.21 -6.64 -14.37
CA SER A 27 -6.57 -5.44 -15.13
C SER A 27 -5.35 -4.87 -15.86
N PRO A 28 -5.53 -3.88 -16.76
CA PRO A 28 -4.37 -3.26 -17.43
C PRO A 28 -3.33 -2.65 -16.50
N GLY A 29 -3.66 -2.41 -15.22
CA GLY A 29 -2.68 -2.04 -14.19
C GLY A 29 -2.30 -0.56 -14.13
N ASP A 30 -3.07 0.33 -14.79
CA ASP A 30 -2.79 1.77 -14.79
C ASP A 30 -3.44 2.52 -13.61
N GLN A 31 -4.32 1.85 -12.84
CA GLN A 31 -4.89 2.42 -11.63
C GLN A 31 -3.79 2.69 -10.60
N GLN A 32 -3.90 3.83 -9.94
CA GLN A 32 -2.96 4.23 -8.89
C GLN A 32 -3.37 3.66 -7.53
N LEU A 33 -2.39 3.32 -6.74
CA LEU A 33 -2.49 2.91 -5.35
C LEU A 33 -1.58 3.81 -4.51
N ASP A 34 -1.94 4.04 -3.27
CA ASP A 34 -1.11 4.76 -2.31
C ASP A 34 -0.91 3.88 -1.06
N PRO A 35 -0.06 2.83 -1.14
CA PRO A 35 0.15 1.89 -0.05
C PRO A 35 0.96 2.52 1.07
N VAL A 36 0.44 2.50 2.30
CA VAL A 36 1.15 2.92 3.52
C VAL A 36 1.49 1.69 4.35
N TYR A 37 2.73 1.59 4.82
CA TYR A 37 3.16 0.48 5.67
C TYR A 37 2.50 0.58 7.05
N ILE A 38 2.21 -0.57 7.66
CA ILE A 38 1.40 -0.64 8.89
C ILE A 38 2.03 0.12 10.07
N ASP A 39 3.36 0.13 10.18
CA ASP A 39 4.03 0.87 11.24
C ASP A 39 3.82 2.38 11.09
N ASP A 40 3.91 2.92 9.86
CA ASP A 40 3.62 4.33 9.58
C ASP A 40 2.16 4.68 9.91
N VAL A 41 1.21 3.75 9.63
CA VAL A 41 -0.21 3.93 10.02
C VAL A 41 -0.34 3.97 11.54
N SER A 42 0.36 3.08 12.26
CA SER A 42 0.35 3.04 13.72
C SER A 42 0.93 4.33 14.31
N GLU A 43 2.03 4.83 13.75
CA GLU A 43 2.61 6.12 14.16
C GLU A 43 1.66 7.30 13.87
N ALA A 44 0.90 7.26 12.78
CA ALA A 44 -0.13 8.27 12.52
C ALA A 44 -1.19 8.30 13.63
N PHE A 45 -1.68 7.13 14.07
CA PHE A 45 -2.63 7.05 15.19
C PHE A 45 -2.03 7.58 16.50
N ILE A 46 -0.76 7.26 16.78
CA ILE A 46 -0.05 7.76 17.96
C ILE A 46 0.09 9.30 17.89
N ALA A 47 0.46 9.84 16.72
CA ALA A 47 0.56 11.28 16.51
C ALA A 47 -0.79 11.97 16.66
N ALA A 48 -1.87 11.41 16.12
CA ALA A 48 -3.22 11.90 16.28
C ALA A 48 -3.67 11.91 17.75
N LEU A 49 -3.37 10.84 18.50
CA LEU A 49 -3.67 10.76 19.93
C LEU A 49 -2.90 11.82 20.73
N LYS A 50 -1.61 12.03 20.47
CA LYS A 50 -0.81 13.08 21.10
C LYS A 50 -1.39 14.46 20.81
N ARG A 51 -1.81 14.71 19.55
CA ARG A 51 -2.44 15.96 19.15
C ARG A 51 -3.78 16.18 19.84
N LEU A 52 -4.63 15.16 19.91
CA LEU A 52 -5.94 15.22 20.57
C LEU A 52 -5.81 15.54 22.08
N ARG A 53 -4.73 15.08 22.69
CA ARG A 53 -4.45 15.35 24.14
C ARG A 53 -3.79 16.70 24.38
N SER A 54 -3.43 17.41 23.34
CA SER A 54 -2.86 18.75 23.44
C SER A 54 -3.98 19.80 23.39
N ASP A 55 -3.73 21.01 23.90
CA ASP A 55 -4.70 22.11 23.89
C ASP A 55 -4.85 22.80 22.52
N VAL A 56 -4.23 22.25 21.45
CA VAL A 56 -4.28 22.84 20.10
C VAL A 56 -5.54 22.47 19.34
N VAL A 57 -6.17 21.34 19.69
CA VAL A 57 -7.42 20.89 19.06
C VAL A 57 -8.60 21.57 19.76
N GLN A 58 -9.29 22.45 19.06
CA GLN A 58 -10.42 23.22 19.61
C GLN A 58 -11.78 22.55 19.38
N ASP A 59 -11.91 21.75 18.31
CA ASP A 59 -13.16 21.11 17.90
C ASP A 59 -12.84 19.78 17.21
N GLU A 60 -13.12 19.65 15.92
CA GLU A 60 -12.90 18.46 15.11
C GLU A 60 -11.83 18.70 14.07
N GLU A 61 -10.91 17.72 13.91
CA GLU A 61 -9.90 17.74 12.86
C GLU A 61 -9.97 16.44 12.07
N THR A 62 -9.88 16.51 10.75
CA THR A 62 -9.90 15.36 9.85
C THR A 62 -8.63 15.31 9.02
N TYR A 63 -7.95 14.18 9.07
CA TYR A 63 -6.69 13.96 8.36
C TYR A 63 -6.73 12.70 7.50
N SER A 64 -5.92 12.70 6.44
CA SER A 64 -5.69 11.52 5.61
C SER A 64 -4.30 10.93 5.88
N VAL A 65 -4.26 9.62 6.13
CA VAL A 65 -3.01 8.86 6.24
C VAL A 65 -2.65 8.37 4.84
N ARG A 66 -1.64 8.98 4.22
CA ARG A 66 -1.21 8.71 2.84
C ARG A 66 0.31 8.67 2.76
N SER A 67 0.86 7.85 1.86
CA SER A 67 2.31 7.89 1.60
C SER A 67 2.72 9.16 0.82
N GLN A 68 1.77 9.80 0.14
CA GLN A 68 1.96 10.90 -0.80
C GLN A 68 2.77 10.51 -2.06
N ASN A 69 3.01 9.22 -2.25
CA ASN A 69 3.74 8.68 -3.39
C ASN A 69 2.88 7.62 -4.09
N PRO A 70 1.75 8.01 -4.72
CA PRO A 70 0.90 7.07 -5.42
C PRO A 70 1.66 6.41 -6.56
N ILE A 71 1.46 5.12 -6.75
CA ILE A 71 2.15 4.29 -7.72
C ILE A 71 1.12 3.51 -8.57
N LYS A 72 1.36 3.34 -9.86
CA LYS A 72 0.53 2.47 -10.69
C LYS A 72 0.67 1.02 -10.24
N LEU A 73 -0.40 0.24 -10.38
CA LEU A 73 -0.36 -1.19 -10.02
C LEU A 73 0.75 -1.95 -10.75
N LYS A 74 0.99 -1.67 -12.04
CA LYS A 74 2.11 -2.26 -12.80
C LYS A 74 3.46 -1.97 -12.17
N ASP A 75 3.69 -0.71 -11.79
CA ASP A 75 4.95 -0.27 -11.21
C ASP A 75 5.14 -0.82 -9.80
N LEU A 76 4.05 -0.96 -9.04
CA LEU A 76 4.06 -1.62 -7.73
C LEU A 76 4.46 -3.10 -7.88
N VAL A 77 3.88 -3.82 -8.84
CA VAL A 77 4.26 -5.21 -9.12
C VAL A 77 5.71 -5.31 -9.53
N LYS A 78 6.19 -4.40 -10.39
CA LYS A 78 7.60 -4.34 -10.77
C LYS A 78 8.51 -4.12 -9.55
N THR A 79 8.14 -3.22 -8.65
CA THR A 79 8.87 -3.00 -7.39
C THR A 79 8.90 -4.27 -6.52
N TYR A 80 7.80 -5.03 -6.50
CA TYR A 80 7.72 -6.30 -5.79
C TYR A 80 8.67 -7.35 -6.42
N GLU A 81 8.65 -7.50 -7.75
CA GLU A 81 9.54 -8.41 -8.49
C GLU A 81 11.01 -8.08 -8.21
N ASP A 82 11.37 -6.79 -8.26
CA ASP A 82 12.74 -6.34 -8.01
C ASP A 82 13.15 -6.60 -6.54
N ALA A 83 12.28 -6.36 -5.58
CA ALA A 83 12.56 -6.59 -4.17
C ALA A 83 12.68 -8.07 -3.80
N THR A 84 11.97 -8.94 -4.53
CA THR A 84 11.98 -10.41 -4.32
C THR A 84 12.92 -11.16 -5.25
N SER A 85 13.59 -10.46 -6.18
CA SER A 85 14.39 -11.06 -7.25
C SER A 85 13.62 -12.16 -8.02
N SER A 86 12.34 -11.92 -8.27
CA SER A 86 11.44 -12.86 -8.94
C SER A 86 10.76 -12.22 -10.15
N THR A 87 10.14 -13.04 -10.98
CA THR A 87 9.28 -12.61 -12.09
C THR A 87 7.93 -13.29 -11.93
N LEU A 88 6.86 -12.53 -12.00
CA LEU A 88 5.51 -13.02 -11.85
C LEU A 88 4.83 -13.20 -13.21
N ASN A 89 4.13 -14.30 -13.37
CA ASN A 89 3.37 -14.58 -14.59
C ASN A 89 2.02 -13.83 -14.56
N ILE A 90 2.02 -12.56 -14.96
CA ILE A 90 0.83 -11.73 -14.98
C ILE A 90 0.40 -11.43 -16.42
N GLU A 91 -0.84 -11.77 -16.74
CA GLU A 91 -1.51 -11.40 -17.99
C GLU A 91 -2.21 -10.04 -17.79
N TRP A 92 -1.52 -8.96 -18.12
CA TRP A 92 -2.06 -7.61 -18.03
C TRP A 92 -3.16 -7.37 -19.07
N GLY A 93 -4.32 -6.88 -18.61
CA GLY A 93 -5.49 -6.70 -19.47
C GLY A 93 -6.31 -7.99 -19.70
N GLY A 94 -5.88 -9.11 -19.12
CA GLY A 94 -6.67 -10.36 -19.13
C GLY A 94 -8.00 -10.26 -18.38
N ARG A 95 -8.15 -9.21 -17.57
CA ARG A 95 -9.44 -8.80 -16.98
C ARG A 95 -9.71 -7.33 -17.23
N PRO A 96 -10.96 -6.93 -17.46
CA PRO A 96 -11.32 -5.51 -17.53
C PRO A 96 -11.18 -4.86 -16.15
N TYR A 97 -11.10 -3.53 -16.11
CA TYR A 97 -11.30 -2.78 -14.89
C TYR A 97 -12.70 -3.05 -14.31
N ARG A 98 -12.83 -2.96 -12.99
CA ARG A 98 -14.15 -3.00 -12.36
C ARG A 98 -14.96 -1.79 -12.80
N ALA A 99 -16.29 -1.92 -12.84
CA ALA A 99 -17.18 -0.82 -13.24
C ALA A 99 -17.00 0.48 -12.42
N ARG A 100 -16.50 0.36 -11.18
CA ARG A 100 -16.20 1.48 -10.28
C ARG A 100 -14.72 1.46 -9.86
N GLU A 101 -13.81 1.19 -10.79
CA GLU A 101 -12.39 1.21 -10.50
C GLU A 101 -11.94 2.64 -10.18
N VAL A 102 -11.27 2.81 -9.06
CA VAL A 102 -10.65 4.08 -8.69
C VAL A 102 -9.31 4.18 -9.41
N MET A 103 -9.28 4.94 -10.51
CA MET A 103 -8.08 5.09 -11.33
C MET A 103 -7.04 6.00 -10.68
N VAL A 104 -7.50 7.02 -9.94
CA VAL A 104 -6.63 7.98 -9.22
C VAL A 104 -7.11 8.07 -7.79
N GLN A 105 -6.20 7.90 -6.86
CA GLN A 105 -6.51 7.98 -5.43
C GLN A 105 -6.94 9.39 -5.02
N TRP A 106 -7.87 9.48 -4.08
CA TRP A 106 -8.28 10.74 -3.50
C TRP A 106 -7.08 11.39 -2.77
N SER A 107 -6.77 12.64 -3.11
CA SER A 107 -5.55 13.31 -2.66
C SER A 107 -5.79 14.67 -1.97
N ARG A 108 -7.06 15.01 -1.68
CA ARG A 108 -7.43 16.33 -1.14
C ARG A 108 -7.42 16.43 0.38
N GLY A 109 -7.21 15.32 1.10
CA GLY A 109 -7.14 15.33 2.56
C GLY A 109 -5.86 15.99 3.06
N GLU A 110 -5.97 16.73 4.15
CA GLU A 110 -4.83 17.26 4.86
C GLU A 110 -4.02 16.12 5.51
N THR A 111 -2.72 16.31 5.61
CA THR A 111 -1.85 15.40 6.33
C THR A 111 -1.77 15.78 7.80
N LEU A 112 -1.67 14.77 8.65
CA LEU A 112 -1.53 14.97 10.09
C LEU A 112 -0.25 15.76 10.39
N PRO A 113 -0.31 16.90 11.11
CA PRO A 113 0.86 17.68 11.46
C PRO A 113 1.88 16.87 12.25
N GLY A 114 3.15 16.96 11.84
CA GLY A 114 4.26 16.25 12.48
C GLY A 114 4.36 14.76 12.16
N TRP A 115 3.53 14.25 11.23
CA TRP A 115 3.62 12.89 10.73
C TRP A 115 3.90 12.85 9.23
N SER A 116 4.69 11.88 8.81
CA SER A 116 4.89 11.51 7.41
C SER A 116 5.19 10.02 7.31
N SER A 117 4.83 9.42 6.18
CA SER A 117 5.26 8.05 5.87
C SER A 117 6.76 7.99 5.70
N THR A 118 7.42 7.04 6.35
CA THR A 118 8.88 6.87 6.36
C THR A 118 9.33 5.58 5.70
N VAL A 119 8.49 4.55 5.70
CA VAL A 119 8.80 3.25 5.11
C VAL A 119 8.51 3.29 3.62
N THR A 120 9.55 3.14 2.81
CA THR A 120 9.39 3.03 1.35
C THR A 120 8.69 1.73 0.97
N LEU A 121 8.06 1.69 -0.22
CA LEU A 121 7.40 0.48 -0.72
C LEU A 121 8.38 -0.71 -0.76
N GLN A 122 9.60 -0.49 -1.26
CA GLN A 122 10.61 -1.53 -1.34
C GLN A 122 11.03 -2.07 0.03
N GLU A 123 11.22 -1.18 0.99
CA GLU A 123 11.55 -1.56 2.37
C GLU A 123 10.41 -2.34 3.02
N GLY A 124 9.17 -1.88 2.87
CA GLY A 124 8.00 -2.57 3.41
C GLY A 124 7.78 -3.96 2.82
N ILE A 125 8.07 -4.15 1.52
CA ILE A 125 8.03 -5.47 0.88
C ILE A 125 9.07 -6.39 1.52
N LYS A 126 10.30 -5.93 1.71
CA LYS A 126 11.36 -6.71 2.37
C LYS A 126 10.95 -7.14 3.78
N ARG A 127 10.40 -6.24 4.57
CA ARG A 127 9.92 -6.56 5.94
C ARG A 127 8.81 -7.60 5.96
N ILE A 128 7.92 -7.63 4.95
CA ILE A 128 6.91 -8.68 4.82
C ILE A 128 7.60 -10.04 4.62
N LEU A 129 8.54 -10.11 3.69
CA LEU A 129 9.24 -11.37 3.38
C LEU A 129 10.05 -11.90 4.58
N ASP A 130 10.72 -11.01 5.31
CA ASP A 130 11.54 -11.38 6.48
C ASP A 130 10.68 -11.88 7.65
N SER A 131 9.39 -11.54 7.69
CA SER A 131 8.46 -11.97 8.75
C SER A 131 7.82 -13.33 8.49
N ASP A 132 7.91 -13.85 7.28
CA ASP A 132 7.36 -15.16 6.89
C ASP A 132 8.37 -16.32 7.08
N VAL A 133 9.52 -16.04 7.73
CA VAL A 133 10.60 -17.02 8.03
C VAL A 133 10.49 -17.61 9.42
#